data_2546ecf5605700dd91578556a3f42969
#
_entry.id   2546ecf5605700dd91578556a3f42969
#
_cell.length_a   1.000
_cell.length_b   1.000
_cell.length_c   1.000
_cell.angle_alpha   90.00
_cell.angle_beta   90.00
_cell.angle_gamma   90.00
#
_symmetry.space_group_name_H-M   'P 1'
#
loop_
_entity.id
_entity.type
_entity.pdbx_description
1 polymer ?
#
loop_
_entity_poly.entity_id
_entity_poly.type
_entity_poly.pdbx_seq_one_letter_code
_entity_poly.pdbx_strand_id
1 'polypeptide(L)'
;MLGGSSWLSLLALASYTAPGEAATLFAGGTVIAWDPSAQRLDVLRNGSVLVENDSIAAVFSGPYNGTLPPTLEVVDATNDIISTGFIDTHRHSWQTAFKTLGSNTTLLRYFERYGTHSPASTVFTPEDVYIGQLVGMLEALDGGVTTIVDFSHCTWSAAHSRAALDATLESGVRTEWAYNFGDYKNFTFDAQAHLFQDLVADARFRNSSTRLGISYDCFSTADPNRTRTILDLARWASLPSPRARNPQLTQTIAKPTYPS
;
A
#
# COMPACT_ATOMS: atom_id res chain seq x y z
N MET A 1 -23.47 70.30 -10.24
CA MET A 1 -23.22 69.43 -11.40
C MET A 1 -22.05 68.52 -11.02
N LEU A 2 -22.37 67.34 -10.57
CA LEU A 2 -21.38 66.32 -10.12
C LEU A 2 -21.56 65.14 -11.04
N GLY A 3 -20.54 64.92 -11.88
CA GLY A 3 -20.47 63.79 -12.82
C GLY A 3 -20.03 62.51 -12.06
N GLY A 4 -20.88 61.51 -11.99
CA GLY A 4 -20.59 60.20 -11.44
C GLY A 4 -19.89 59.33 -12.45
N SER A 5 -18.65 58.94 -12.18
CA SER A 5 -17.92 57.93 -12.95
C SER A 5 -18.31 56.55 -12.48
N SER A 6 -19.00 55.83 -13.32
CA SER A 6 -19.39 54.42 -13.13
C SER A 6 -18.17 53.53 -13.46
N TRP A 7 -17.61 52.87 -12.46
CA TRP A 7 -16.60 51.81 -12.64
C TRP A 7 -17.29 50.46 -12.84
N LEU A 8 -17.39 50.03 -14.10
CA LEU A 8 -17.76 48.65 -14.45
C LEU A 8 -16.54 47.75 -14.19
N SER A 9 -16.60 47.00 -13.10
CA SER A 9 -15.65 45.92 -12.85
C SER A 9 -16.02 44.73 -13.76
N LEU A 10 -15.24 44.51 -14.82
CA LEU A 10 -15.27 43.25 -15.57
C LEU A 10 -14.67 42.14 -14.66
N LEU A 11 -15.54 41.30 -14.12
CA LEU A 11 -15.15 40.00 -13.58
C LEU A 11 -14.84 39.10 -14.79
N ALA A 12 -13.55 38.90 -15.08
CA ALA A 12 -13.10 37.83 -15.96
C ALA A 12 -13.33 36.51 -15.22
N LEU A 13 -14.39 35.79 -15.55
CA LEU A 13 -14.53 34.39 -15.24
C LEU A 13 -13.43 33.64 -15.98
N ALA A 14 -12.33 33.32 -15.30
CA ALA A 14 -11.39 32.31 -15.75
C ALA A 14 -12.18 30.99 -15.76
N SER A 15 -12.56 30.54 -16.95
CA SER A 15 -13.04 29.19 -17.18
C SER A 15 -11.92 28.24 -16.76
N TYR A 16 -12.08 27.63 -15.60
CA TYR A 16 -11.25 26.51 -15.15
C TYR A 16 -11.60 25.34 -16.07
N THR A 17 -10.84 25.20 -17.17
CA THR A 17 -10.85 23.95 -17.91
C THR A 17 -10.22 22.93 -17.00
N ALA A 18 -10.98 21.92 -16.57
CA ALA A 18 -10.44 20.74 -15.92
C ALA A 18 -9.21 20.27 -16.74
N PRO A 19 -8.09 19.90 -16.09
CA PRO A 19 -6.97 19.33 -16.81
C PRO A 19 -7.52 18.20 -17.67
N GLY A 20 -7.29 18.26 -19.00
CA GLY A 20 -7.72 17.22 -19.92
C GLY A 20 -7.20 15.88 -19.42
N GLU A 21 -8.00 14.83 -19.56
CA GLU A 21 -7.63 13.48 -19.13
C GLU A 21 -6.25 13.14 -19.73
N ALA A 22 -5.29 12.88 -18.87
CA ALA A 22 -3.94 12.52 -19.30
C ALA A 22 -4.00 11.11 -19.90
N ALA A 23 -3.51 10.96 -21.11
CA ALA A 23 -3.46 9.68 -21.78
C ALA A 23 -2.06 9.40 -22.31
N THR A 24 -1.59 8.17 -22.16
CA THR A 24 -0.31 7.70 -22.66
C THR A 24 -0.51 6.42 -23.46
N LEU A 25 0.00 6.41 -24.69
CA LEU A 25 0.04 5.24 -25.56
C LEU A 25 1.47 4.70 -25.62
N PHE A 26 1.69 3.53 -25.06
CA PHE A 26 2.91 2.74 -25.27
C PHE A 26 2.73 1.93 -26.54
N ALA A 27 3.52 2.23 -27.60
CA ALA A 27 3.27 1.74 -28.94
C ALA A 27 4.36 0.80 -29.45
N GLY A 28 3.97 -0.30 -30.08
CA GLY A 28 4.86 -1.15 -30.89
C GLY A 28 5.71 -2.15 -30.12
N GLY A 29 5.45 -2.34 -28.83
CA GLY A 29 6.18 -3.26 -27.96
C GLY A 29 5.75 -4.73 -28.08
N THR A 30 6.36 -5.59 -27.27
CA THR A 30 5.86 -6.93 -27.00
C THR A 30 5.05 -6.89 -25.71
N VAL A 31 3.71 -6.94 -25.82
CA VAL A 31 2.82 -6.85 -24.66
C VAL A 31 2.51 -8.24 -24.12
N ILE A 32 2.78 -8.45 -22.82
CA ILE A 32 2.38 -9.65 -22.09
C ILE A 32 1.12 -9.30 -21.29
N ALA A 33 -0.03 -9.78 -21.75
CA ALA A 33 -1.32 -9.47 -21.19
C ALA A 33 -2.09 -10.72 -20.75
N TRP A 34 -3.01 -10.58 -19.83
CA TRP A 34 -3.95 -11.62 -19.46
C TRP A 34 -5.18 -11.58 -20.38
N ASP A 35 -5.47 -12.68 -21.05
CA ASP A 35 -6.73 -12.87 -21.80
C ASP A 35 -7.77 -13.52 -20.88
N PRO A 36 -8.78 -12.77 -20.41
CA PRO A 36 -9.79 -13.29 -19.51
C PRO A 36 -10.73 -14.31 -20.18
N SER A 37 -10.86 -14.27 -21.50
CA SER A 37 -11.71 -15.20 -22.25
C SER A 37 -11.05 -16.56 -22.41
N ALA A 38 -9.76 -16.57 -22.67
CA ALA A 38 -8.95 -17.78 -22.82
C ALA A 38 -8.34 -18.27 -21.48
N GLN A 39 -8.44 -17.48 -20.40
CA GLN A 39 -7.86 -17.76 -19.08
C GLN A 39 -6.36 -18.08 -19.15
N ARG A 40 -5.62 -17.32 -19.92
CA ARG A 40 -4.18 -17.49 -20.12
C ARG A 40 -3.47 -16.18 -20.36
N LEU A 41 -2.15 -16.20 -20.22
CA LEU A 41 -1.30 -15.12 -20.72
C LEU A 41 -1.23 -15.18 -22.25
N ASP A 42 -1.33 -14.02 -22.87
CA ASP A 42 -1.13 -13.84 -24.30
C ASP A 42 0.04 -12.90 -24.57
N VAL A 43 0.75 -13.13 -25.66
CA VAL A 43 1.93 -12.36 -26.07
C VAL A 43 1.64 -11.67 -27.39
N LEU A 44 1.32 -10.37 -27.29
CA LEU A 44 1.01 -9.56 -28.45
C LEU A 44 2.31 -8.90 -28.99
N ARG A 45 2.81 -9.41 -30.10
CA ARG A 45 3.95 -8.76 -30.81
C ARG A 45 3.47 -7.56 -31.59
N ASN A 46 4.28 -6.50 -31.59
CA ASN A 46 3.89 -5.20 -32.12
C ASN A 46 2.56 -4.72 -31.50
N GLY A 47 2.46 -4.97 -30.20
CA GLY A 47 1.32 -4.61 -29.39
C GLY A 47 1.44 -3.22 -28.79
N SER A 48 0.32 -2.69 -28.34
CA SER A 48 0.26 -1.37 -27.71
C SER A 48 -0.66 -1.39 -26.50
N VAL A 49 -0.39 -0.48 -25.55
CA VAL A 49 -1.18 -0.27 -24.35
C VAL A 49 -1.56 1.20 -24.26
N LEU A 50 -2.86 1.49 -24.22
CA LEU A 50 -3.38 2.81 -23.95
C LEU A 50 -3.74 2.92 -22.46
N VAL A 51 -3.15 3.90 -21.80
CA VAL A 51 -3.46 4.26 -20.41
C VAL A 51 -4.18 5.60 -20.40
N GLU A 52 -5.32 5.66 -19.75
CA GLU A 52 -6.08 6.89 -19.51
C GLU A 52 -6.18 7.11 -17.99
N ASN A 53 -5.67 8.25 -17.54
CA ASN A 53 -5.54 8.57 -16.13
C ASN A 53 -4.73 7.50 -15.36
N ASP A 54 -5.39 6.67 -14.53
CA ASP A 54 -4.78 5.62 -13.69
C ASP A 54 -5.14 4.20 -14.14
N SER A 55 -5.73 4.06 -15.34
CA SER A 55 -6.32 2.80 -15.78
C SER A 55 -5.88 2.41 -17.19
N ILE A 56 -5.72 1.11 -17.43
CA ILE A 56 -5.50 0.58 -18.77
C ILE A 56 -6.83 0.63 -19.52
N ALA A 57 -6.91 1.53 -20.52
CA ALA A 57 -8.10 1.70 -21.34
C ALA A 57 -8.18 0.66 -22.46
N ALA A 58 -7.04 0.30 -23.07
CA ALA A 58 -6.99 -0.72 -24.13
C ALA A 58 -5.64 -1.43 -24.21
N VAL A 59 -5.67 -2.70 -24.63
CA VAL A 59 -4.51 -3.50 -25.04
C VAL A 59 -4.83 -4.07 -26.41
N PHE A 60 -3.98 -3.85 -27.40
CA PHE A 60 -4.26 -4.24 -28.78
C PHE A 60 -2.97 -4.46 -29.59
N SER A 61 -3.09 -5.11 -30.74
CA SER A 61 -2.05 -5.17 -31.76
C SER A 61 -2.56 -4.54 -33.06
N GLY A 62 -1.66 -3.90 -33.80
CA GLY A 62 -2.01 -3.15 -35.00
C GLY A 62 -2.57 -1.75 -34.71
N PRO A 63 -3.22 -1.11 -35.69
CA PRO A 63 -3.74 0.25 -35.54
C PRO A 63 -4.84 0.33 -34.49
N TYR A 64 -4.84 1.38 -33.71
CA TYR A 64 -5.94 1.67 -32.77
C TYR A 64 -7.16 2.16 -33.54
N ASN A 65 -8.28 1.49 -33.36
CA ASN A 65 -9.53 1.80 -34.07
C ASN A 65 -10.50 2.70 -33.27
N GLY A 66 -10.11 3.12 -32.05
CA GLY A 66 -10.88 4.01 -31.20
C GLY A 66 -10.53 5.49 -31.43
N THR A 67 -11.21 6.36 -30.69
CA THR A 67 -10.90 7.80 -30.67
C THR A 67 -9.76 8.01 -29.69
N LEU A 68 -8.66 8.61 -30.17
CA LEU A 68 -7.55 8.97 -29.29
C LEU A 68 -7.88 10.25 -28.53
N PRO A 69 -7.53 10.33 -27.23
CA PRO A 69 -7.68 11.54 -26.44
C PRO A 69 -6.89 12.71 -27.02
N PRO A 70 -7.38 13.96 -26.89
CA PRO A 70 -6.73 15.12 -27.48
C PRO A 70 -5.36 15.45 -26.87
N THR A 71 -5.10 14.95 -25.65
CA THR A 71 -3.83 15.14 -24.91
C THR A 71 -3.08 13.82 -24.80
N LEU A 72 -2.81 13.17 -25.95
CA LEU A 72 -2.13 11.89 -25.98
C LEU A 72 -0.62 12.07 -26.02
N GLU A 73 0.08 11.48 -25.04
CA GLU A 73 1.52 11.22 -25.11
C GLU A 73 1.75 9.85 -25.78
N VAL A 74 2.68 9.79 -26.72
CA VAL A 74 3.06 8.52 -27.36
C VAL A 74 4.49 8.17 -26.96
N VAL A 75 4.64 7.00 -26.36
CA VAL A 75 5.93 6.40 -25.98
C VAL A 75 6.23 5.29 -26.98
N ASP A 76 7.34 5.41 -27.72
CA ASP A 76 7.82 4.35 -28.60
C ASP A 76 8.39 3.21 -27.73
N ALA A 77 7.71 2.08 -27.73
CA ALA A 77 8.10 0.86 -27.03
C ALA A 77 8.64 -0.21 -27.98
N THR A 78 9.06 0.18 -29.18
CA THR A 78 9.65 -0.75 -30.17
C THR A 78 10.87 -1.45 -29.57
N ASN A 79 10.87 -2.80 -29.59
CA ASN A 79 11.84 -3.69 -28.95
C ASN A 79 11.75 -3.79 -27.41
N ASP A 80 10.82 -3.11 -26.78
CA ASP A 80 10.57 -3.26 -25.34
C ASP A 80 9.53 -4.33 -25.05
N ILE A 81 9.53 -4.79 -23.79
CA ILE A 81 8.50 -5.68 -23.24
C ILE A 81 7.61 -4.86 -22.32
N ILE A 82 6.32 -4.84 -22.60
CA ILE A 82 5.31 -4.24 -21.75
C ILE A 82 4.60 -5.35 -20.99
N SER A 83 4.71 -5.36 -19.69
CA SER A 83 4.05 -6.34 -18.82
C SER A 83 3.37 -5.65 -17.65
N THR A 84 2.51 -6.40 -16.94
CA THR A 84 2.05 -5.99 -15.61
C THR A 84 3.26 -5.86 -14.68
N GLY A 85 3.19 -4.93 -13.72
CA GLY A 85 4.19 -4.83 -12.67
C GLY A 85 4.22 -6.09 -11.80
N PHE A 86 5.35 -6.36 -11.17
CA PHE A 86 5.51 -7.49 -10.27
C PHE A 86 4.68 -7.31 -9.00
N ILE A 87 4.21 -8.42 -8.46
CA ILE A 87 3.50 -8.48 -7.17
C ILE A 87 4.41 -9.20 -6.18
N ASP A 88 4.88 -8.46 -5.17
CA ASP A 88 5.63 -9.03 -4.05
C ASP A 88 4.65 -9.43 -2.94
N THR A 89 4.44 -10.72 -2.80
CA THR A 89 3.41 -11.26 -1.91
C THR A 89 3.87 -11.42 -0.47
N HIS A 90 5.13 -11.17 -0.17
CA HIS A 90 5.67 -11.23 1.19
C HIS A 90 6.96 -10.44 1.30
N ARG A 91 6.89 -9.25 1.90
CA ARG A 91 8.03 -8.37 2.08
C ARG A 91 8.08 -7.81 3.51
N HIS A 92 9.29 -7.49 3.97
CA HIS A 92 9.56 -6.73 5.19
C HIS A 92 10.30 -5.46 4.79
N SER A 93 9.58 -4.47 4.30
CA SER A 93 10.18 -3.31 3.60
C SER A 93 11.13 -2.50 4.49
N TRP A 94 10.85 -2.35 5.79
CA TRP A 94 11.73 -1.66 6.73
C TRP A 94 13.13 -2.27 6.83
N GLN A 95 13.27 -3.58 6.53
CA GLN A 95 14.54 -4.30 6.60
C GLN A 95 15.53 -3.93 5.49
N THR A 96 15.15 -3.07 4.57
CA THR A 96 16.09 -2.46 3.61
C THR A 96 17.23 -1.75 4.32
N ALA A 97 17.06 -1.30 5.57
CA ALA A 97 18.12 -0.83 6.44
C ALA A 97 19.25 -1.87 6.65
N PHE A 98 18.97 -3.16 6.44
CA PHE A 98 19.97 -4.25 6.52
C PHE A 98 20.46 -4.72 5.15
N LYS A 99 20.23 -3.95 4.09
CA LYS A 99 20.68 -4.30 2.75
C LYS A 99 22.15 -4.66 2.76
N THR A 100 22.51 -5.77 2.14
CA THR A 100 23.83 -6.41 2.10
C THR A 100 24.29 -7.09 3.42
N LEU A 101 23.87 -6.61 4.58
CA LEU A 101 24.26 -7.19 5.87
C LEU A 101 23.64 -8.57 6.12
N GLY A 102 22.40 -8.75 5.66
CA GLY A 102 21.66 -10.00 5.76
C GLY A 102 21.97 -11.01 4.65
N SER A 103 22.79 -10.65 3.67
CA SER A 103 23.17 -11.53 2.57
C SER A 103 23.95 -12.74 3.07
N ASN A 104 23.71 -13.92 2.48
CA ASN A 104 24.41 -15.15 2.80
C ASN A 104 24.32 -15.51 4.30
N THR A 105 23.14 -15.38 4.89
CA THR A 105 22.88 -15.74 6.29
C THR A 105 21.93 -16.93 6.38
N THR A 106 22.08 -17.76 7.41
CA THR A 106 21.12 -18.84 7.67
C THR A 106 19.85 -18.27 8.29
N LEU A 107 18.72 -18.97 8.18
CA LEU A 107 17.45 -18.55 8.77
C LEU A 107 17.56 -18.32 10.28
N LEU A 108 18.30 -19.17 11.00
CA LEU A 108 18.56 -19.00 12.44
C LEU A 108 19.29 -17.68 12.73
N ARG A 109 20.34 -17.40 11.96
CA ARG A 109 21.09 -16.15 12.09
C ARG A 109 20.28 -14.93 11.71
N TYR A 110 19.38 -15.07 10.72
CA TYR A 110 18.44 -14.02 10.36
C TYR A 110 17.53 -13.69 11.55
N PHE A 111 16.90 -14.67 12.19
CA PHE A 111 16.06 -14.42 13.36
C PHE A 111 16.80 -13.77 14.52
N GLU A 112 18.04 -14.19 14.77
CA GLU A 112 18.87 -13.61 15.83
C GLU A 112 19.26 -12.15 15.58
N ARG A 113 19.55 -11.78 14.32
CA ARG A 113 20.18 -10.50 13.99
C ARG A 113 19.22 -9.48 13.36
N TYR A 114 18.25 -9.94 12.62
CA TYR A 114 17.42 -9.10 11.75
C TYR A 114 15.91 -9.30 11.95
N GLY A 115 15.49 -10.36 12.62
CA GLY A 115 14.06 -10.65 12.84
C GLY A 115 13.39 -9.67 13.79
N THR A 116 12.10 -9.89 14.05
CA THR A 116 11.24 -9.03 14.88
C THR A 116 11.81 -8.73 16.27
N HIS A 117 12.44 -9.72 16.90
CA HIS A 117 13.04 -9.61 18.24
C HIS A 117 14.56 -9.39 18.22
N SER A 118 15.11 -9.03 17.09
CA SER A 118 16.52 -8.70 16.95
C SER A 118 16.90 -7.41 17.70
N PRO A 119 18.19 -7.10 17.84
CA PRO A 119 18.63 -5.84 18.46
C PRO A 119 17.98 -4.59 17.86
N ALA A 120 17.54 -4.62 16.59
CA ALA A 120 16.84 -3.49 15.97
C ALA A 120 15.63 -3.04 16.78
N SER A 121 14.89 -3.95 17.42
CA SER A 121 13.74 -3.63 18.26
C SER A 121 14.06 -2.71 19.46
N THR A 122 15.33 -2.60 19.84
CA THR A 122 15.80 -1.79 20.96
C THR A 122 16.66 -0.60 20.56
N VAL A 123 17.22 -0.61 19.34
CA VAL A 123 18.17 0.42 18.86
C VAL A 123 17.54 1.34 17.82
N PHE A 124 16.66 0.82 16.97
CA PHE A 124 16.03 1.62 15.94
C PHE A 124 15.06 2.62 16.57
N THR A 125 15.13 3.85 16.11
CA THR A 125 14.16 4.88 16.38
C THR A 125 12.99 4.75 15.39
N PRO A 126 11.85 5.41 15.64
CA PRO A 126 10.78 5.52 14.64
C PRO A 126 11.27 6.10 13.31
N GLU A 127 12.23 7.03 13.34
CA GLU A 127 12.83 7.62 12.13
C GLU A 127 13.64 6.61 11.33
N ASP A 128 14.41 5.74 11.99
CA ASP A 128 15.16 4.65 11.32
C ASP A 128 14.19 3.69 10.62
N VAL A 129 13.06 3.37 11.27
CA VAL A 129 12.01 2.54 10.66
C VAL A 129 11.38 3.26 9.47
N TYR A 130 11.07 4.55 9.59
CA TYR A 130 10.50 5.35 8.50
C TYR A 130 11.42 5.35 7.28
N ILE A 131 12.70 5.65 7.47
CA ILE A 131 13.68 5.69 6.37
C ILE A 131 13.83 4.30 5.72
N GLY A 132 14.02 3.25 6.53
CA GLY A 132 14.15 1.88 6.04
C GLY A 132 12.93 1.42 5.25
N GLN A 133 11.74 1.74 5.73
CA GLN A 133 10.47 1.42 5.08
C GLN A 133 10.31 2.17 3.76
N LEU A 134 10.52 3.49 3.75
CA LEU A 134 10.37 4.32 2.55
C LEU A 134 11.35 3.89 1.45
N VAL A 135 12.63 3.72 1.79
CA VAL A 135 13.64 3.26 0.83
C VAL A 135 13.29 1.88 0.30
N GLY A 136 12.82 0.96 1.16
CA GLY A 136 12.40 -0.38 0.75
C GLY A 136 11.24 -0.39 -0.23
N MET A 137 10.27 0.50 -0.06
CA MET A 137 9.14 0.67 -0.99
C MET A 137 9.61 1.25 -2.33
N LEU A 138 10.44 2.30 -2.30
CA LEU A 138 10.95 2.95 -3.52
C LEU A 138 11.88 2.03 -4.31
N GLU A 139 12.74 1.25 -3.65
CA GLU A 139 13.57 0.24 -4.33
C GLU A 139 12.74 -0.87 -4.98
N ALA A 140 11.65 -1.29 -4.34
CA ALA A 140 10.76 -2.27 -4.94
C ALA A 140 10.11 -1.70 -6.22
N LEU A 141 9.65 -0.45 -6.15
CA LEU A 141 9.07 0.24 -7.31
C LEU A 141 10.07 0.41 -8.44
N ASP A 142 11.31 0.83 -8.15
CA ASP A 142 12.41 0.94 -9.11
C ASP A 142 12.74 -0.41 -9.77
N GLY A 143 12.60 -1.51 -9.00
CA GLY A 143 12.75 -2.89 -9.49
C GLY A 143 11.53 -3.43 -10.25
N GLY A 144 10.50 -2.61 -10.52
CA GLY A 144 9.29 -3.01 -11.25
C GLY A 144 8.21 -3.69 -10.41
N VAL A 145 8.32 -3.69 -9.07
CA VAL A 145 7.27 -4.17 -8.17
C VAL A 145 6.24 -3.06 -7.96
N THR A 146 5.01 -3.30 -8.36
CA THR A 146 3.92 -2.30 -8.29
C THR A 146 2.87 -2.62 -7.22
N THR A 147 2.94 -3.81 -6.62
CA THR A 147 2.04 -4.22 -5.53
C THR A 147 2.81 -5.01 -4.51
N ILE A 148 2.64 -4.68 -3.24
CA ILE A 148 3.38 -5.28 -2.12
C ILE A 148 2.41 -5.74 -1.04
N VAL A 149 2.61 -6.95 -0.53
CA VAL A 149 2.11 -7.38 0.79
C VAL A 149 3.26 -7.20 1.78
N ASP A 150 3.20 -6.09 2.54
CA ASP A 150 4.24 -5.75 3.50
C ASP A 150 3.91 -6.33 4.88
N PHE A 151 4.60 -7.38 5.27
CA PHE A 151 4.54 -7.94 6.61
C PHE A 151 5.36 -7.04 7.55
N SER A 152 4.69 -6.03 8.13
CA SER A 152 5.33 -4.95 8.86
C SER A 152 5.59 -5.35 10.32
N HIS A 153 6.64 -6.13 10.57
CA HIS A 153 6.97 -6.61 11.92
C HIS A 153 7.93 -5.70 12.72
N CYS A 154 8.00 -4.42 12.35
CA CYS A 154 8.68 -3.36 13.12
C CYS A 154 7.73 -2.60 14.06
N THR A 155 6.61 -3.21 14.42
CA THR A 155 5.53 -2.62 15.21
C THR A 155 5.83 -2.64 16.72
N TRP A 156 7.07 -2.37 17.12
CA TRP A 156 7.57 -2.47 18.52
C TRP A 156 6.96 -1.45 19.47
N SER A 157 6.40 -0.36 18.95
CA SER A 157 5.64 0.64 19.68
C SER A 157 4.64 1.33 18.75
N ALA A 158 3.74 2.13 19.30
CA ALA A 158 2.82 2.95 18.52
C ALA A 158 3.56 3.93 17.59
N ALA A 159 4.68 4.49 18.03
CA ALA A 159 5.48 5.42 17.23
C ALA A 159 6.15 4.72 16.04
N HIS A 160 6.76 3.53 16.24
CA HIS A 160 7.35 2.75 15.16
C HIS A 160 6.28 2.31 14.14
N SER A 161 5.11 1.86 14.62
CA SER A 161 3.99 1.45 13.76
C SER A 161 3.51 2.60 12.88
N ARG A 162 3.37 3.80 13.45
CA ARG A 162 2.96 4.99 12.69
C ARG A 162 4.03 5.42 11.70
N ALA A 163 5.31 5.38 12.07
CA ALA A 163 6.42 5.73 11.19
C ALA A 163 6.47 4.80 9.96
N ALA A 164 6.31 3.47 10.15
CA ALA A 164 6.23 2.53 9.05
C ALA A 164 5.03 2.79 8.13
N LEU A 165 3.85 3.08 8.71
CA LEU A 165 2.67 3.42 7.93
C LEU A 165 2.85 4.74 7.17
N ASP A 166 3.40 5.78 7.82
CA ASP A 166 3.62 7.08 7.20
C ASP A 166 4.53 6.96 5.97
N ALA A 167 5.63 6.22 6.08
CA ALA A 167 6.54 5.92 4.98
C ALA A 167 5.85 5.13 3.84
N THR A 168 5.01 4.15 4.21
CA THR A 168 4.25 3.37 3.23
C THR A 168 3.28 4.25 2.44
N LEU A 169 2.52 5.12 3.12
CA LEU A 169 1.58 6.04 2.49
C LEU A 169 2.30 7.06 1.60
N GLU A 170 3.44 7.59 2.06
CA GLU A 170 4.24 8.57 1.31
C GLU A 170 4.85 7.96 0.04
N SER A 171 5.23 6.68 0.07
CA SER A 171 5.80 6.00 -1.10
C SER A 171 4.85 5.94 -2.29
N GLY A 172 3.54 6.01 -2.06
CA GLY A 172 2.51 5.88 -3.09
C GLY A 172 2.37 4.48 -3.68
N VAL A 173 3.18 3.51 -3.26
CA VAL A 173 3.13 2.13 -3.75
C VAL A 173 1.82 1.47 -3.32
N ARG A 174 1.22 0.69 -4.21
CA ARG A 174 0.04 -0.12 -3.87
C ARG A 174 0.45 -1.19 -2.87
N THR A 175 -0.05 -1.09 -1.63
CA THR A 175 0.41 -1.91 -0.52
C THR A 175 -0.75 -2.46 0.30
N GLU A 176 -0.73 -3.76 0.58
CA GLU A 176 -1.42 -4.33 1.73
C GLU A 176 -0.46 -4.24 2.92
N TRP A 177 -0.57 -3.17 3.70
CA TRP A 177 0.26 -2.97 4.87
C TRP A 177 -0.26 -3.81 6.03
N ALA A 178 0.34 -4.98 6.25
CA ALA A 178 -0.08 -5.95 7.23
C ALA A 178 0.56 -5.65 8.59
N TYR A 179 -0.22 -5.01 9.48
CA TYR A 179 0.17 -4.73 10.85
C TYR A 179 0.46 -6.03 11.59
N ASN A 180 1.68 -6.17 12.12
CA ASN A 180 2.08 -7.36 12.87
C ASN A 180 1.79 -7.22 14.36
N PHE A 181 1.08 -8.18 14.93
CA PHE A 181 0.90 -8.33 16.36
C PHE A 181 2.02 -9.21 16.93
N GLY A 182 2.75 -8.70 17.91
CA GLY A 182 3.89 -9.39 18.50
C GLY A 182 3.94 -9.29 20.02
N ASP A 183 4.85 -10.05 20.63
CA ASP A 183 5.13 -9.98 22.07
C ASP A 183 6.23 -8.96 22.34
N TYR A 184 5.86 -7.75 22.74
CA TYR A 184 6.80 -6.66 23.02
C TYR A 184 6.73 -6.26 24.49
N LYS A 185 7.91 -6.08 25.12
CA LYS A 185 8.03 -5.79 26.55
C LYS A 185 7.24 -4.56 26.99
N ASN A 186 7.26 -3.50 26.18
CA ASN A 186 6.69 -2.19 26.52
C ASN A 186 5.47 -1.82 25.66
N PHE A 187 4.96 -2.76 24.88
CA PHE A 187 3.81 -2.52 24.00
C PHE A 187 2.90 -3.75 24.03
N THR A 188 2.00 -3.76 25.00
CA THR A 188 1.14 -4.90 25.27
C THR A 188 0.23 -5.23 24.11
N PHE A 189 -0.27 -6.46 24.05
CA PHE A 189 -1.21 -6.90 23.03
C PHE A 189 -2.48 -6.03 22.99
N ASP A 190 -3.00 -5.64 24.15
CA ASP A 190 -4.17 -4.75 24.22
C ASP A 190 -3.88 -3.36 23.65
N ALA A 191 -2.69 -2.80 23.94
CA ALA A 191 -2.27 -1.53 23.36
C ALA A 191 -2.10 -1.62 21.82
N GLN A 192 -1.61 -2.75 21.32
CA GLN A 192 -1.53 -3.02 19.88
C GLN A 192 -2.93 -3.12 19.25
N ALA A 193 -3.87 -3.80 19.93
CA ALA A 193 -5.26 -3.92 19.46
C ALA A 193 -5.96 -2.56 19.38
N HIS A 194 -5.77 -1.70 20.39
CA HIS A 194 -6.31 -0.35 20.38
C HIS A 194 -5.69 0.48 19.25
N LEU A 195 -4.36 0.43 19.07
CA LEU A 195 -3.72 1.14 17.96
C LEU A 195 -4.25 0.64 16.61
N PHE A 196 -4.42 -0.66 16.42
CA PHE A 196 -4.98 -1.21 15.19
C PHE A 196 -6.39 -0.68 14.91
N GLN A 197 -7.24 -0.56 15.94
CA GLN A 197 -8.57 0.03 15.81
C GLN A 197 -8.51 1.51 15.38
N ASP A 198 -7.58 2.30 15.95
CA ASP A 198 -7.34 3.68 15.53
C ASP A 198 -6.91 3.74 14.05
N LEU A 199 -6.01 2.84 13.63
CA LEU A 199 -5.53 2.77 12.25
C LEU A 199 -6.65 2.41 11.26
N VAL A 200 -7.58 1.52 11.63
CA VAL A 200 -8.76 1.21 10.80
C VAL A 200 -9.63 2.45 10.55
N ALA A 201 -9.64 3.39 11.50
CA ALA A 201 -10.38 4.65 11.37
C ALA A 201 -9.61 5.75 10.63
N ASP A 202 -8.34 5.54 10.31
CA ASP A 202 -7.48 6.56 9.69
C ASP A 202 -7.98 6.93 8.29
N ALA A 203 -8.30 8.21 8.13
CA ALA A 203 -8.87 8.74 6.89
C ALA A 203 -7.90 8.66 5.70
N ARG A 204 -6.61 8.58 5.94
CA ARG A 204 -5.57 8.56 4.90
C ARG A 204 -5.67 7.34 3.99
N PHE A 205 -6.15 6.20 4.51
CA PHE A 205 -6.37 5.01 3.68
C PHE A 205 -7.41 5.21 2.57
N ARG A 206 -8.37 6.14 2.73
CA ARG A 206 -9.44 6.34 1.75
C ARG A 206 -8.98 6.88 0.40
N ASN A 207 -7.90 7.65 0.41
CA ASN A 207 -7.37 8.31 -0.79
C ASN A 207 -5.94 7.85 -1.11
N SER A 208 -5.57 6.66 -0.64
CA SER A 208 -4.27 6.05 -0.91
C SER A 208 -4.43 4.71 -1.59
N SER A 209 -3.35 4.25 -2.22
CA SER A 209 -3.24 2.89 -2.75
C SER A 209 -2.91 1.84 -1.68
N THR A 210 -2.79 2.26 -0.42
CA THR A 210 -2.48 1.39 0.72
C THR A 210 -3.75 0.91 1.40
N ARG A 211 -3.78 -0.37 1.75
CA ARG A 211 -4.81 -0.99 2.58
C ARG A 211 -4.21 -1.51 3.86
N LEU A 212 -5.02 -1.51 4.93
CA LEU A 212 -4.62 -2.05 6.22
C LEU A 212 -4.99 -3.54 6.29
N GLY A 213 -3.99 -4.37 6.54
CA GLY A 213 -4.13 -5.80 6.81
C GLY A 213 -3.63 -6.17 8.21
N ILE A 214 -3.72 -7.45 8.53
CA ILE A 214 -3.14 -8.05 9.74
C ILE A 214 -2.17 -9.14 9.32
N SER A 215 -0.99 -9.15 9.96
CA SER A 215 -0.07 -10.28 9.95
C SER A 215 0.11 -10.83 11.36
N TYR A 216 0.13 -12.15 11.50
CA TYR A 216 0.27 -12.82 12.79
C TYR A 216 0.84 -14.22 12.62
N ASP A 217 2.01 -14.47 13.19
CA ASP A 217 2.72 -15.76 13.08
C ASP A 217 2.45 -16.73 14.22
N CYS A 218 1.87 -16.21 15.32
CA CYS A 218 1.79 -16.95 16.57
C CYS A 218 0.43 -17.64 16.77
N PHE A 219 -0.19 -18.13 15.70
CA PHE A 219 -1.38 -18.97 15.80
C PHE A 219 -1.03 -20.23 16.57
N SER A 220 -1.36 -20.24 17.85
CA SER A 220 -1.00 -21.29 18.77
C SER A 220 -2.22 -21.80 19.53
N THR A 221 -2.24 -23.08 19.80
CA THR A 221 -3.19 -23.68 20.74
C THR A 221 -2.91 -23.29 22.19
N ALA A 222 -1.72 -22.75 22.47
CA ALA A 222 -1.34 -22.29 23.81
C ALA A 222 -2.07 -20.99 24.22
N ASP A 223 -2.47 -20.14 23.25
CA ASP A 223 -3.27 -18.95 23.51
C ASP A 223 -4.44 -18.82 22.52
N PRO A 224 -5.50 -19.61 22.70
CA PRO A 224 -6.66 -19.57 21.82
C PRO A 224 -7.44 -18.25 21.92
N ASN A 225 -7.33 -17.52 23.03
CA ASN A 225 -8.01 -16.25 23.22
C ASN A 225 -7.37 -15.17 22.36
N ARG A 226 -6.04 -15.10 22.33
CA ARG A 226 -5.32 -14.17 21.45
C ARG A 226 -5.62 -14.46 19.98
N THR A 227 -5.57 -15.72 19.57
CA THR A 227 -5.95 -16.14 18.21
C THR A 227 -7.37 -15.68 17.85
N ARG A 228 -8.33 -15.88 18.75
CA ARG A 228 -9.72 -15.43 18.56
C ARG A 228 -9.80 -13.92 18.42
N THR A 229 -9.10 -13.16 19.27
CA THR A 229 -9.08 -11.69 19.21
C THR A 229 -8.54 -11.20 17.87
N ILE A 230 -7.46 -11.80 17.34
CA ILE A 230 -6.91 -11.47 16.03
C ILE A 230 -7.95 -11.71 14.92
N LEU A 231 -8.61 -12.86 14.93
CA LEU A 231 -9.64 -13.18 13.94
C LEU A 231 -10.85 -12.23 14.02
N ASP A 232 -11.24 -11.85 15.23
CA ASP A 232 -12.34 -10.92 15.44
C ASP A 232 -11.97 -9.48 15.00
N LEU A 233 -10.74 -9.05 15.26
CA LEU A 233 -10.20 -7.79 14.73
C LEU A 233 -10.18 -7.77 13.20
N ALA A 234 -9.74 -8.86 12.57
CA ALA A 234 -9.71 -8.96 11.11
C ALA A 234 -11.14 -8.89 10.51
N ARG A 235 -12.08 -9.61 11.10
CA ARG A 235 -13.50 -9.55 10.67
C ARG A 235 -14.09 -8.16 10.88
N TRP A 236 -13.84 -7.54 12.03
CA TRP A 236 -14.32 -6.20 12.32
C TRP A 236 -13.74 -5.16 11.37
N ALA A 237 -12.45 -5.23 11.03
CA ALA A 237 -11.79 -4.32 10.10
C ALA A 237 -12.31 -4.46 8.66
N SER A 238 -12.74 -5.65 8.24
CA SER A 238 -13.26 -5.92 6.91
C SER A 238 -14.70 -5.46 6.68
N LEU A 239 -15.42 -4.97 7.71
CA LEU A 239 -16.78 -4.46 7.57
C LEU A 239 -16.81 -3.16 6.75
N PRO A 240 -17.74 -3.02 5.79
CA PRO A 240 -17.71 -1.94 4.78
C PRO A 240 -17.96 -0.53 5.34
N SER A 241 -18.47 -0.40 6.58
CA SER A 241 -18.79 0.91 7.17
C SER A 241 -18.47 0.95 8.66
N PRO A 242 -18.01 2.09 9.20
CA PRO A 242 -17.89 2.28 10.65
C PRO A 242 -19.19 2.07 11.42
N ARG A 243 -20.34 2.34 10.79
CA ARG A 243 -21.68 2.11 11.40
C ARG A 243 -22.07 0.63 11.49
N ALA A 244 -21.53 -0.22 10.61
CA ALA A 244 -21.71 -1.66 10.65
C ALA A 244 -20.79 -2.35 11.67
N ARG A 245 -19.80 -1.62 12.21
CA ARG A 245 -18.88 -2.12 13.22
C ARG A 245 -19.55 -2.10 14.58
N ASN A 246 -19.83 -3.27 15.12
CA ASN A 246 -20.53 -3.40 16.41
C ASN A 246 -19.70 -2.80 17.56
N PRO A 247 -20.21 -1.75 18.28
CA PRO A 247 -19.50 -1.18 19.43
C PRO A 247 -19.23 -2.16 20.56
N GLN A 248 -20.01 -3.26 20.66
CA GLN A 248 -19.83 -4.27 21.69
C GLN A 248 -18.58 -5.13 21.48
N LEU A 249 -18.11 -5.31 20.24
CA LEU A 249 -16.83 -5.95 19.95
C LEU A 249 -15.67 -5.12 20.53
N THR A 250 -15.77 -3.79 20.46
CA THR A 250 -14.81 -2.87 21.06
C THR A 250 -14.76 -3.02 22.59
N GLN A 251 -15.90 -3.25 23.23
CA GLN A 251 -15.97 -3.49 24.69
C GLN A 251 -15.47 -4.88 25.08
N THR A 252 -15.70 -5.90 24.26
CA THR A 252 -15.24 -7.28 24.50
C THR A 252 -13.71 -7.38 24.37
N ILE A 253 -13.12 -6.60 23.46
CA ILE A 253 -11.67 -6.52 23.30
C ILE A 253 -11.03 -5.71 24.44
N ALA A 254 -11.74 -4.70 24.97
CA ALA A 254 -11.28 -3.85 26.07
C ALA A 254 -11.36 -4.50 27.47
N LYS A 255 -12.06 -5.62 27.62
CA LYS A 255 -12.18 -6.35 28.90
C LYS A 255 -12.14 -7.86 28.66
N PRO A 256 -10.96 -8.48 28.66
CA PRO A 256 -10.90 -9.92 28.88
C PRO A 256 -11.32 -10.18 30.34
N THR A 257 -12.58 -10.56 30.57
CA THR A 257 -12.98 -11.17 31.82
C THR A 257 -12.48 -12.60 31.82
N TYR A 258 -11.37 -12.86 32.45
CA TYR A 258 -10.97 -14.21 32.79
C TYR A 258 -11.89 -14.71 33.93
N PRO A 259 -12.57 -15.85 33.80
CA PRO A 259 -13.13 -16.51 34.96
C PRO A 259 -11.97 -17.03 35.80
N SER A 260 -12.02 -16.71 37.08
CA SER A 260 -11.15 -17.16 38.14
C SER A 260 -11.11 -18.70 38.28
#